data_d66dd93de280869c4b6e7cee5f3f7777
#
_entry.id   d66dd93de280869c4b6e7cee5f3f7777
#
_cell.length_a   1.000
_cell.length_b   1.000
_cell.length_c   1.000
_cell.angle_alpha   90.00
_cell.angle_beta   90.00
_cell.angle_gamma   90.00
#
_symmetry.space_group_name_H-M   'P 1'
#
loop_
_entity.id
_entity.type
_entity.pdbx_description
1 polymer ?
#
loop_
_entity_poly.entity_id
_entity_poly.type
_entity_poly.pdbx_seq_one_letter_code
_entity_poly.pdbx_strand_id
1 'polypeptide(L)'
;GTCFLPRSAPCQVACPAHIDIPSMMAHVGHGDFSKSLEVLSKDTPLPDSCGLVCPAPCEHECVQNTVSGEPVFIRPMKHVAARCAEIRPELKKAVPTGKKIAIVGCGPAGLTAAYYLAQKGHSVEIFDEREHPGGVMRYGIPNYRLPDYKLYAEIDVIKNLGVKIHLGYTVRQAREFQDKGYDATLLATGMQNSKRLGVPGDDQDFV
;
A
#
# COMPACT_ATOMS: atom_id res chain seq x y z
N GLY A 1 -5.62 -24.00 -17.76
CA GLY A 1 -6.40 -23.93 -16.55
C GLY A 1 -7.40 -22.81 -16.49
N THR A 2 -8.24 -22.85 -15.48
CA THR A 2 -9.34 -21.90 -15.23
C THR A 2 -8.88 -20.46 -14.91
N CYS A 3 -7.60 -20.25 -14.61
CA CYS A 3 -7.07 -18.93 -14.25
C CYS A 3 -7.00 -17.92 -15.40
N PHE A 4 -7.12 -18.38 -16.66
CA PHE A 4 -7.04 -17.53 -17.86
C PHE A 4 -8.35 -17.50 -18.66
N LEU A 5 -9.46 -17.89 -18.06
CA LEU A 5 -10.78 -17.74 -18.66
C LEU A 5 -11.23 -16.26 -18.60
N PRO A 6 -12.21 -15.82 -19.45
CA PRO A 6 -12.70 -14.44 -19.46
C PRO A 6 -13.37 -13.98 -18.16
N ARG A 7 -13.47 -14.83 -17.16
CA ARG A 7 -13.86 -14.49 -15.79
C ARG A 7 -12.60 -14.23 -14.96
N SER A 8 -12.63 -13.19 -14.11
CA SER A 8 -11.54 -12.89 -13.20
C SER A 8 -11.14 -14.12 -12.37
N ALA A 9 -9.84 -14.40 -12.26
CA ALA A 9 -9.33 -15.52 -11.48
C ALA A 9 -9.76 -15.40 -10.00
N PRO A 10 -10.06 -16.51 -9.29
CA PRO A 10 -10.45 -16.47 -7.88
C PRO A 10 -9.48 -15.70 -6.98
N CYS A 11 -8.17 -15.85 -7.22
CA CYS A 11 -7.14 -15.10 -6.49
C CYS A 11 -7.21 -13.58 -6.73
N GLN A 12 -7.59 -13.13 -7.92
CA GLN A 12 -7.80 -11.72 -8.24
C GLN A 12 -9.07 -11.18 -7.57
N VAL A 13 -10.15 -11.97 -7.59
CA VAL A 13 -11.43 -11.60 -6.94
C VAL A 13 -11.25 -11.48 -5.43
N ALA A 14 -10.49 -12.39 -4.82
CA ALA A 14 -10.23 -12.40 -3.39
C ALA A 14 -9.27 -11.28 -2.95
N CYS A 15 -8.51 -10.70 -3.87
CA CYS A 15 -7.59 -9.61 -3.55
C CYS A 15 -8.38 -8.31 -3.36
N PRO A 16 -8.32 -7.64 -2.19
CA PRO A 16 -9.02 -6.36 -1.97
C PRO A 16 -8.59 -5.24 -2.94
N ALA A 17 -7.35 -5.30 -3.45
CA ALA A 17 -6.83 -4.37 -4.45
C ALA A 17 -7.07 -4.84 -5.90
N HIS A 18 -7.71 -5.99 -6.11
CA HIS A 18 -7.99 -6.58 -7.43
C HIS A 18 -6.78 -6.70 -8.35
N ILE A 19 -5.58 -6.92 -7.78
CA ILE A 19 -4.34 -7.09 -8.54
C ILE A 19 -4.52 -8.19 -9.59
N ASP A 20 -4.04 -7.94 -10.81
CA ASP A 20 -3.96 -8.96 -11.87
C ASP A 20 -2.86 -9.99 -11.51
N ILE A 21 -3.21 -10.85 -10.53
CA ILE A 21 -2.30 -11.88 -10.01
C ILE A 21 -1.86 -12.87 -11.10
N PRO A 22 -2.74 -13.34 -12.00
CA PRO A 22 -2.31 -14.23 -13.09
C PRO A 22 -1.20 -13.63 -13.95
N SER A 23 -1.36 -12.37 -14.40
CA SER A 23 -0.31 -11.69 -15.19
C SER A 23 0.96 -11.48 -14.38
N MET A 24 0.84 -11.04 -13.12
CA MET A 24 1.97 -10.89 -12.22
C MET A 24 2.78 -12.18 -12.09
N MET A 25 2.10 -13.30 -11.82
CA MET A 25 2.73 -14.61 -11.64
C MET A 25 3.30 -15.18 -12.94
N ALA A 26 2.68 -14.92 -14.10
CA ALA A 26 3.22 -15.30 -15.39
C ALA A 26 4.59 -14.62 -15.64
N HIS A 27 4.70 -13.32 -15.35
CA HIS A 27 5.98 -12.61 -15.45
C HIS A 27 7.03 -13.13 -14.47
N VAL A 28 6.65 -13.45 -13.23
CA VAL A 28 7.56 -14.11 -12.27
C VAL A 28 8.06 -15.45 -12.81
N GLY A 29 7.15 -16.27 -13.38
CA GLY A 29 7.52 -17.57 -13.96
C GLY A 29 8.49 -17.50 -15.14
N HIS A 30 8.53 -16.36 -15.84
CA HIS A 30 9.50 -16.08 -16.92
C HIS A 30 10.76 -15.34 -16.42
N GLY A 31 10.87 -15.06 -15.13
CA GLY A 31 11.98 -14.28 -14.57
C GLY A 31 11.92 -12.77 -14.87
N ASP A 32 10.82 -12.28 -15.45
CA ASP A 32 10.64 -10.85 -15.77
C ASP A 32 10.04 -10.10 -14.58
N PHE A 33 10.84 -9.90 -13.55
CA PHE A 33 10.43 -9.24 -12.32
C PHE A 33 10.06 -7.77 -12.53
N SER A 34 10.67 -7.12 -13.54
CA SER A 34 10.35 -5.72 -13.85
C SER A 34 8.93 -5.55 -14.37
N LYS A 35 8.47 -6.42 -15.29
CA LYS A 35 7.07 -6.42 -15.73
C LYS A 35 6.11 -6.89 -14.65
N SER A 36 6.52 -7.85 -13.83
CA SER A 36 5.72 -8.26 -12.66
C SER A 36 5.49 -7.08 -11.71
N LEU A 37 6.52 -6.28 -11.43
CA LEU A 37 6.40 -5.06 -10.62
C LEU A 37 5.54 -3.99 -11.30
N GLU A 38 5.61 -3.86 -12.63
CA GLU A 38 4.74 -2.93 -13.38
C GLU A 38 3.26 -3.30 -13.21
N VAL A 39 2.92 -4.60 -13.29
CA VAL A 39 1.56 -5.09 -13.04
C VAL A 39 1.12 -4.75 -11.61
N LEU A 40 1.96 -5.02 -10.62
CA LEU A 40 1.68 -4.72 -9.21
C LEU A 40 1.44 -3.22 -8.97
N SER A 41 2.28 -2.37 -9.54
CA SER A 41 2.26 -0.92 -9.30
C SER A 41 1.01 -0.21 -9.84
N LYS A 42 0.20 -0.88 -10.69
CA LYS A 42 -1.10 -0.36 -11.14
C LYS A 42 -2.12 -0.33 -10.01
N ASP A 43 -2.11 -1.36 -9.17
CA ASP A 43 -3.15 -1.60 -8.17
C ASP A 43 -2.64 -1.48 -6.72
N THR A 44 -1.33 -1.39 -6.50
CA THR A 44 -0.76 -1.15 -5.17
C THR A 44 0.51 -0.30 -5.23
N PRO A 45 0.58 0.79 -4.43
CA PRO A 45 1.78 1.62 -4.32
C PRO A 45 2.86 1.01 -3.41
N LEU A 46 2.51 -0.04 -2.63
CA LEU A 46 3.34 -0.64 -1.58
C LEU A 46 3.52 -2.16 -1.81
N PRO A 47 4.02 -2.60 -3.00
CA PRO A 47 4.08 -4.01 -3.36
C PRO A 47 5.03 -4.83 -2.48
N ASP A 48 6.17 -4.28 -2.04
CA ASP A 48 7.13 -4.95 -1.16
C ASP A 48 6.55 -5.14 0.24
N SER A 49 5.99 -4.08 0.83
CA SER A 49 5.29 -4.14 2.11
C SER A 49 4.14 -5.15 2.06
N CYS A 50 3.30 -5.10 1.03
CA CYS A 50 2.23 -6.09 0.84
C CYS A 50 2.78 -7.52 0.72
N GLY A 51 3.91 -7.71 0.05
CA GLY A 51 4.58 -9.02 -0.06
C GLY A 51 5.04 -9.59 1.28
N LEU A 52 5.32 -8.73 2.26
CA LEU A 52 5.79 -9.14 3.58
C LEU A 52 4.66 -9.36 4.60
N VAL A 53 3.60 -8.53 4.58
CA VAL A 53 2.64 -8.48 5.70
C VAL A 53 1.19 -8.77 5.32
N CYS A 54 0.85 -8.88 4.05
CA CYS A 54 -0.51 -9.18 3.60
C CYS A 54 -0.99 -10.55 4.16
N PRO A 55 -2.24 -10.68 4.63
CA PRO A 55 -2.81 -11.96 5.06
C PRO A 55 -3.05 -12.95 3.91
N ALA A 56 -2.85 -12.50 2.66
CA ALA A 56 -2.91 -13.30 1.44
C ALA A 56 -4.24 -14.04 1.19
N PRO A 57 -5.41 -13.37 1.20
CA PRO A 57 -6.68 -14.03 0.91
C PRO A 57 -6.70 -14.67 -0.48
N CYS A 58 -5.89 -14.16 -1.42
CA CYS A 58 -5.71 -14.75 -2.74
C CYS A 58 -5.12 -16.18 -2.71
N GLU A 59 -4.29 -16.51 -1.72
CA GLU A 59 -3.75 -17.85 -1.54
C GLU A 59 -4.82 -18.80 -0.99
N HIS A 60 -5.70 -18.33 -0.10
CA HIS A 60 -6.83 -19.13 0.40
C HIS A 60 -7.80 -19.53 -0.72
N GLU A 61 -8.07 -18.62 -1.65
CA GLU A 61 -8.97 -18.86 -2.79
C GLU A 61 -8.24 -19.39 -4.05
N CYS A 62 -7.00 -19.84 -3.89
CA CYS A 62 -6.22 -20.36 -5.01
C CYS A 62 -6.79 -21.69 -5.52
N VAL A 63 -7.03 -21.80 -6.83
CA VAL A 63 -7.52 -23.02 -7.47
C VAL A 63 -6.58 -24.21 -7.24
N GLN A 64 -5.28 -23.98 -7.06
CA GLN A 64 -4.31 -25.04 -6.76
C GLN A 64 -4.61 -25.78 -5.44
N ASN A 65 -5.26 -25.14 -4.48
CA ASN A 65 -5.71 -25.82 -3.27
C ASN A 65 -6.58 -27.04 -3.57
N THR A 66 -7.42 -26.99 -4.64
CA THR A 66 -8.29 -28.10 -5.03
C THR A 66 -7.59 -29.15 -5.89
N VAL A 67 -6.45 -28.81 -6.50
CA VAL A 67 -5.70 -29.69 -7.43
C VAL A 67 -4.55 -30.40 -6.72
N SER A 68 -3.75 -29.67 -5.95
CA SER A 68 -2.52 -30.20 -5.30
C SER A 68 -2.57 -30.14 -3.76
N GLY A 69 -3.61 -29.54 -3.18
CA GLY A 69 -3.71 -29.32 -1.73
C GLY A 69 -2.92 -28.14 -1.21
N GLU A 70 -2.16 -27.43 -2.06
CA GLU A 70 -1.36 -26.29 -1.69
C GLU A 70 -1.56 -25.11 -2.65
N PRO A 71 -1.63 -23.86 -2.16
CA PRO A 71 -1.77 -22.69 -3.01
C PRO A 71 -0.44 -22.36 -3.72
N VAL A 72 -0.55 -21.55 -4.76
CA VAL A 72 0.62 -20.83 -5.28
C VAL A 72 1.04 -19.76 -4.28
N PHE A 73 2.34 -19.64 -3.97
CA PHE A 73 2.90 -18.65 -3.05
C PHE A 73 2.88 -17.23 -3.64
N ILE A 74 1.68 -16.65 -3.74
CA ILE A 74 1.45 -15.35 -4.40
C ILE A 74 2.06 -14.19 -3.59
N ARG A 75 1.87 -14.20 -2.27
CA ARG A 75 2.37 -13.14 -1.38
C ARG A 75 3.90 -13.04 -1.41
N PRO A 76 4.69 -14.11 -1.20
CA PRO A 76 6.14 -14.03 -1.31
C PRO A 76 6.63 -13.58 -2.68
N MET A 77 5.95 -13.96 -3.75
CA MET A 77 6.32 -13.56 -5.11
C MET A 77 6.12 -12.05 -5.36
N LYS A 78 5.18 -11.39 -4.69
CA LYS A 78 5.10 -9.91 -4.72
C LYS A 78 6.37 -9.26 -4.15
N HIS A 79 6.86 -9.78 -3.03
CA HIS A 79 8.12 -9.32 -2.43
C HIS A 79 9.31 -9.58 -3.38
N VAL A 80 9.40 -10.78 -3.96
CA VAL A 80 10.47 -11.13 -4.91
C VAL A 80 10.41 -10.20 -6.13
N ALA A 81 9.25 -9.99 -6.73
CA ALA A 81 9.08 -9.09 -7.87
C ALA A 81 9.51 -7.65 -7.53
N ALA A 82 9.08 -7.12 -6.38
CA ALA A 82 9.46 -5.77 -5.95
C ALA A 82 10.96 -5.63 -5.69
N ARG A 83 11.63 -6.69 -5.21
CA ARG A 83 13.04 -6.68 -4.85
C ARG A 83 13.97 -6.95 -6.02
N CYS A 84 13.59 -7.88 -6.92
CA CYS A 84 14.44 -8.36 -8.01
C CYS A 84 14.20 -7.59 -9.33
N ALA A 85 13.24 -6.66 -9.36
CA ALA A 85 13.04 -5.79 -10.52
C ALA A 85 14.28 -4.91 -10.76
N GLU A 86 14.93 -5.09 -11.90
CA GLU A 86 16.08 -4.29 -12.34
C GLU A 86 15.62 -2.89 -12.78
N ILE A 87 14.45 -2.82 -13.41
CA ILE A 87 13.86 -1.59 -13.90
C ILE A 87 12.59 -1.30 -13.08
N ARG A 88 12.55 -0.13 -12.43
CA ARG A 88 11.34 0.34 -11.76
C ARG A 88 10.37 0.91 -12.78
N PRO A 89 9.05 0.66 -12.64
CA PRO A 89 8.07 1.21 -13.56
C PRO A 89 8.07 2.74 -13.52
N GLU A 90 8.04 3.36 -14.68
CA GLU A 90 7.85 4.79 -14.79
C GLU A 90 6.41 5.14 -14.43
N LEU A 91 6.24 5.92 -13.38
CA LEU A 91 4.93 6.37 -12.93
C LEU A 91 4.51 7.60 -13.73
N LYS A 92 3.58 7.41 -14.64
CA LYS A 92 3.04 8.49 -15.47
C LYS A 92 2.17 9.43 -14.64
N LYS A 93 2.39 10.73 -14.79
CA LYS A 93 1.53 11.77 -14.22
C LYS A 93 0.68 12.36 -15.33
N ALA A 94 -0.60 12.54 -15.03
CA ALA A 94 -1.49 13.31 -15.90
C ALA A 94 -1.11 14.81 -15.90
N VAL A 95 -1.67 15.55 -16.83
CA VAL A 95 -1.53 17.01 -16.88
C VAL A 95 -2.01 17.62 -15.55
N PRO A 96 -1.31 18.62 -15.00
CA PRO A 96 -1.70 19.25 -13.75
C PRO A 96 -3.14 19.78 -13.80
N THR A 97 -3.93 19.39 -12.81
CA THR A 97 -5.35 19.79 -12.71
C THR A 97 -5.55 21.16 -12.08
N GLY A 98 -4.49 21.73 -11.48
CA GLY A 98 -4.56 22.92 -10.64
C GLY A 98 -5.22 22.70 -9.29
N LYS A 99 -5.70 21.48 -8.97
CA LYS A 99 -6.34 21.16 -7.70
C LYS A 99 -5.31 20.78 -6.64
N LYS A 100 -5.52 21.28 -5.42
CA LYS A 100 -4.67 21.05 -4.25
C LYS A 100 -5.42 20.22 -3.22
N ILE A 101 -4.88 19.06 -2.86
CA ILE A 101 -5.51 18.09 -1.95
C ILE A 101 -4.68 17.96 -0.67
N ALA A 102 -5.33 18.12 0.47
CA ALA A 102 -4.77 17.78 1.78
C ALA A 102 -5.18 16.36 2.18
N ILE A 103 -4.25 15.59 2.72
CA ILE A 103 -4.53 14.26 3.30
C ILE A 103 -4.08 14.30 4.76
N VAL A 104 -4.96 13.91 5.67
CA VAL A 104 -4.68 13.82 7.10
C VAL A 104 -4.44 12.36 7.46
N GLY A 105 -3.19 12.04 7.79
CA GLY A 105 -2.70 10.70 8.08
C GLY A 105 -1.78 10.14 7.00
N CYS A 106 -0.55 9.79 7.40
CA CYS A 106 0.50 9.23 6.55
C CYS A 106 0.59 7.70 6.68
N GLY A 107 -0.54 7.04 7.00
CA GLY A 107 -0.66 5.58 7.02
C GLY A 107 -0.92 5.00 5.63
N PRO A 108 -1.17 3.67 5.52
CA PRO A 108 -1.37 2.99 4.24
C PRO A 108 -2.47 3.62 3.39
N ALA A 109 -3.57 4.05 4.00
CA ALA A 109 -4.69 4.67 3.28
C ALA A 109 -4.30 6.04 2.69
N GLY A 110 -3.65 6.91 3.50
CA GLY A 110 -3.21 8.23 3.05
C GLY A 110 -2.13 8.16 1.98
N LEU A 111 -1.15 7.28 2.15
CA LEU A 111 -0.09 7.04 1.17
C LEU A 111 -0.65 6.52 -0.16
N THR A 112 -1.59 5.58 -0.11
CA THR A 112 -2.26 5.05 -1.31
C THR A 112 -3.07 6.13 -2.04
N ALA A 113 -3.84 6.93 -1.29
CA ALA A 113 -4.59 8.04 -1.87
C ALA A 113 -3.65 9.06 -2.52
N ALA A 114 -2.56 9.42 -1.85
CA ALA A 114 -1.57 10.35 -2.38
C ALA A 114 -0.95 9.85 -3.70
N TYR A 115 -0.59 8.56 -3.75
CA TYR A 115 -0.04 7.93 -4.94
C TYR A 115 -0.96 8.09 -6.16
N TYR A 116 -2.24 7.74 -6.03
CA TYR A 116 -3.16 7.82 -7.16
C TYR A 116 -3.58 9.26 -7.50
N LEU A 117 -3.76 10.12 -6.51
CA LEU A 117 -4.12 11.52 -6.74
C LEU A 117 -2.99 12.28 -7.43
N ALA A 118 -1.73 12.03 -7.03
CA ALA A 118 -0.58 12.63 -7.68
C ALA A 118 -0.43 12.18 -9.14
N GLN A 119 -0.68 10.90 -9.45
CA GLN A 119 -0.68 10.39 -10.83
C GLN A 119 -1.80 11.03 -11.67
N LYS A 120 -2.93 11.37 -11.05
CA LYS A 120 -4.04 12.10 -11.70
C LYS A 120 -3.76 13.60 -11.92
N GLY A 121 -2.56 14.08 -11.56
CA GLY A 121 -2.14 15.46 -11.79
C GLY A 121 -2.56 16.45 -10.70
N HIS A 122 -3.05 15.97 -9.55
CA HIS A 122 -3.33 16.84 -8.41
C HIS A 122 -2.05 17.17 -7.63
N SER A 123 -2.02 18.37 -7.03
CA SER A 123 -1.02 18.72 -6.00
C SER A 123 -1.46 18.12 -4.67
N VAL A 124 -0.64 17.25 -4.08
CA VAL A 124 -1.01 16.49 -2.88
C VAL A 124 -0.04 16.76 -1.75
N GLU A 125 -0.58 17.07 -0.59
CA GLU A 125 0.19 17.24 0.66
C GLU A 125 -0.43 16.36 1.76
N ILE A 126 0.41 15.58 2.45
CA ILE A 126 0.02 14.72 3.58
C ILE A 126 0.46 15.41 4.87
N PHE A 127 -0.40 15.36 5.88
CA PHE A 127 -0.14 15.87 7.23
C PHE A 127 -0.33 14.75 8.24
N ASP A 128 0.68 14.53 9.09
CA ASP A 128 0.64 13.49 10.13
C ASP A 128 1.24 14.02 11.43
N GLU A 129 0.63 13.70 12.55
CA GLU A 129 1.10 14.12 13.89
C GLU A 129 2.37 13.36 14.34
N ARG A 130 2.62 12.19 13.75
CA ARG A 130 3.78 11.36 14.08
C ARG A 130 5.05 11.90 13.44
N GLU A 131 6.19 11.55 14.05
CA GLU A 131 7.53 11.92 13.55
C GLU A 131 7.97 11.11 12.33
N HIS A 132 7.38 9.94 12.12
CA HIS A 132 7.74 9.04 11.01
C HIS A 132 6.51 8.68 10.17
N PRO A 133 6.65 8.61 8.84
CA PRO A 133 5.58 8.20 7.96
C PRO A 133 5.38 6.69 8.01
N GLY A 134 4.17 6.23 7.63
CA GLY A 134 3.84 4.81 7.51
C GLY A 134 2.68 4.35 8.39
N GLY A 135 2.28 5.14 9.40
CA GLY A 135 1.16 4.80 10.28
C GLY A 135 1.34 3.42 10.93
N VAL A 136 0.30 2.58 10.90
CA VAL A 136 0.35 1.23 11.51
C VAL A 136 1.46 0.34 10.93
N MET A 137 1.88 0.56 9.69
CA MET A 137 3.00 -0.20 9.10
C MET A 137 4.32 0.11 9.81
N ARG A 138 4.51 1.34 10.29
CA ARG A 138 5.71 1.77 11.01
C ARG A 138 5.60 1.54 12.51
N TYR A 139 4.44 1.82 13.11
CA TYR A 139 4.27 1.85 14.55
C TYR A 139 3.61 0.61 15.14
N GLY A 140 2.93 -0.20 14.31
CA GLY A 140 2.20 -1.38 14.76
C GLY A 140 2.79 -2.71 14.27
N ILE A 141 3.55 -2.72 13.17
CA ILE A 141 4.18 -3.94 12.65
C ILE A 141 5.64 -3.98 13.13
N PRO A 142 6.09 -5.08 13.78
CA PRO A 142 7.46 -5.20 14.22
C PRO A 142 8.47 -5.10 13.07
N ASN A 143 9.60 -4.42 13.32
CA ASN A 143 10.62 -4.13 12.31
C ASN A 143 11.24 -5.40 11.69
N TYR A 144 11.32 -6.50 12.45
CA TYR A 144 11.79 -7.79 11.90
C TYR A 144 10.84 -8.36 10.83
N ARG A 145 9.54 -7.97 10.83
CA ARG A 145 8.55 -8.41 9.86
C ARG A 145 8.43 -7.43 8.69
N LEU A 146 8.46 -6.13 8.96
CA LEU A 146 8.48 -5.06 7.96
C LEU A 146 9.60 -4.07 8.30
N PRO A 147 10.81 -4.26 7.76
CA PRO A 147 11.92 -3.35 8.00
C PRO A 147 11.64 -1.93 7.50
N ASP A 148 11.95 -0.94 8.33
CA ASP A 148 11.71 0.48 8.06
C ASP A 148 12.28 0.94 6.71
N TYR A 149 13.50 0.49 6.38
CA TYR A 149 14.15 0.90 5.13
C TYR A 149 13.38 0.48 3.88
N LYS A 150 12.62 -0.64 3.93
CA LYS A 150 11.77 -1.10 2.84
C LYS A 150 10.53 -0.23 2.70
N LEU A 151 9.88 0.04 3.82
CA LEU A 151 8.73 0.95 3.87
C LEU A 151 9.09 2.34 3.36
N TYR A 152 10.23 2.87 3.80
CA TYR A 152 10.68 4.21 3.38
C TYR A 152 11.06 4.24 1.90
N ALA A 153 11.64 3.19 1.34
CA ALA A 153 11.91 3.11 -0.09
C ALA A 153 10.62 3.21 -0.94
N GLU A 154 9.53 2.61 -0.49
CA GLU A 154 8.21 2.72 -1.16
C GLU A 154 7.58 4.11 -0.94
N ILE A 155 7.73 4.69 0.24
CA ILE A 155 7.27 6.07 0.52
C ILE A 155 8.03 7.08 -0.35
N ASP A 156 9.32 6.88 -0.58
CA ASP A 156 10.11 7.74 -1.45
C ASP A 156 9.66 7.67 -2.92
N VAL A 157 9.17 6.53 -3.39
CA VAL A 157 8.50 6.45 -4.70
C VAL A 157 7.28 7.40 -4.76
N ILE A 158 6.50 7.46 -3.67
CA ILE A 158 5.34 8.37 -3.58
C ILE A 158 5.78 9.83 -3.54
N LYS A 159 6.83 10.16 -2.78
CA LYS A 159 7.41 11.51 -2.74
C LYS A 159 7.93 11.95 -4.10
N ASN A 160 8.54 11.05 -4.87
CA ASN A 160 9.04 11.31 -6.22
C ASN A 160 7.93 11.66 -7.22
N LEU A 161 6.66 11.34 -6.92
CA LEU A 161 5.50 11.86 -7.63
C LEU A 161 5.20 13.34 -7.30
N GLY A 162 5.99 13.98 -6.44
CA GLY A 162 5.81 15.36 -6.01
C GLY A 162 4.87 15.53 -4.80
N VAL A 163 4.55 14.43 -4.11
CA VAL A 163 3.79 14.48 -2.84
C VAL A 163 4.66 15.06 -1.74
N LYS A 164 4.14 16.05 -1.04
CA LYS A 164 4.79 16.61 0.15
C LYS A 164 4.24 15.95 1.40
N ILE A 165 5.11 15.65 2.37
CA ILE A 165 4.74 15.03 3.64
C ILE A 165 5.20 15.94 4.78
N HIS A 166 4.26 16.38 5.60
CA HIS A 166 4.46 17.22 6.77
C HIS A 166 4.25 16.37 8.03
N LEU A 167 5.33 16.02 8.70
CA LEU A 167 5.33 15.21 9.91
C LEU A 167 5.36 16.11 11.16
N GLY A 168 4.93 15.60 12.32
CA GLY A 168 4.79 16.36 13.54
C GLY A 168 3.70 17.43 13.49
N TYR A 169 2.75 17.30 12.57
CA TYR A 169 1.68 18.27 12.35
C TYR A 169 0.33 17.72 12.84
N THR A 170 -0.12 18.21 13.98
CA THR A 170 -1.42 17.82 14.54
C THR A 170 -2.55 18.62 13.90
N VAL A 171 -3.43 17.93 13.19
CA VAL A 171 -4.65 18.50 12.59
C VAL A 171 -5.77 18.44 13.61
N ARG A 172 -6.30 19.59 13.98
CA ARG A 172 -7.42 19.70 14.96
C ARG A 172 -8.79 19.76 14.27
N GLN A 173 -8.87 20.39 13.13
CA GLN A 173 -10.10 20.57 12.37
C GLN A 173 -9.82 20.44 10.86
N ALA A 174 -10.59 19.61 10.18
CA ALA A 174 -10.43 19.43 8.72
C ALA A 174 -10.68 20.73 7.93
N ARG A 175 -11.48 21.65 8.47
CA ARG A 175 -11.79 22.94 7.84
C ARG A 175 -10.57 23.86 7.69
N GLU A 176 -9.53 23.70 8.52
CA GLU A 176 -8.32 24.54 8.42
C GLU A 176 -7.65 24.48 7.04
N PHE A 177 -7.86 23.40 6.30
CA PHE A 177 -7.29 23.24 4.96
C PHE A 177 -8.08 24.02 3.89
N GLN A 178 -9.39 24.23 4.09
CA GLN A 178 -10.19 25.10 3.21
C GLN A 178 -9.67 26.54 3.28
N ASP A 179 -9.40 27.02 4.49
CA ASP A 179 -8.87 28.38 4.73
C ASP A 179 -7.44 28.55 4.14
N LYS A 180 -6.70 27.45 4.02
CA LYS A 180 -5.36 27.39 3.41
C LYS A 180 -5.38 27.17 1.89
N GLY A 181 -6.55 27.18 1.27
CA GLY A 181 -6.72 27.09 -0.19
C GLY A 181 -6.60 25.68 -0.77
N TYR A 182 -6.87 24.63 0.03
CA TYR A 182 -7.02 23.28 -0.49
C TYR A 182 -8.44 23.06 -1.02
N ASP A 183 -8.54 22.44 -2.19
CA ASP A 183 -9.82 22.13 -2.85
C ASP A 183 -10.57 20.98 -2.16
N ALA A 184 -9.83 20.05 -1.56
CA ALA A 184 -10.42 18.93 -0.80
C ALA A 184 -9.48 18.46 0.31
N THR A 185 -10.09 17.86 1.34
CA THR A 185 -9.37 17.22 2.44
C THR A 185 -9.83 15.79 2.60
N LEU A 186 -8.90 14.84 2.57
CA LEU A 186 -9.13 13.43 2.85
C LEU A 186 -8.70 13.09 4.27
N LEU A 187 -9.59 12.51 5.07
CA LEU A 187 -9.28 12.00 6.40
C LEU A 187 -8.88 10.53 6.33
N ALA A 188 -7.64 10.21 6.67
CA ALA A 188 -7.06 8.87 6.68
C ALA A 188 -6.32 8.60 8.00
N THR A 189 -6.90 9.06 9.12
CA THR A 189 -6.29 9.10 10.45
C THR A 189 -6.07 7.73 11.09
N GLY A 190 -6.68 6.68 10.56
CA GLY A 190 -6.57 5.32 11.08
C GLY A 190 -7.30 5.13 12.42
N MET A 191 -6.96 4.05 13.12
CA MET A 191 -7.49 3.71 14.45
C MET A 191 -6.42 4.05 15.50
N GLN A 192 -6.67 5.06 16.30
CA GLN A 192 -5.72 5.52 17.34
C GLN A 192 -5.86 4.76 18.65
N ASN A 193 -7.05 4.22 18.95
CA ASN A 193 -7.30 3.49 20.18
C ASN A 193 -7.01 2.00 19.97
N SER A 194 -6.09 1.46 20.75
CA SER A 194 -5.83 0.01 20.83
C SER A 194 -6.99 -0.70 21.53
N LYS A 195 -7.26 -1.93 21.13
CA LYS A 195 -8.18 -2.82 21.86
C LYS A 195 -7.38 -3.58 22.90
N ARG A 196 -7.93 -3.67 24.12
CA ARG A 196 -7.39 -4.54 25.14
C ARG A 196 -7.54 -6.01 24.75
N LEU A 197 -6.55 -6.81 25.09
CA LEU A 197 -6.55 -8.26 24.81
C LEU A 197 -7.52 -9.03 25.72
N GLY A 198 -7.89 -8.46 26.89
CA GLY A 198 -8.75 -9.11 27.89
C GLY A 198 -8.06 -10.25 28.63
N VAL A 199 -6.73 -10.24 28.69
CA VAL A 199 -5.93 -11.21 29.46
C VAL A 199 -5.37 -10.58 30.73
N PRO A 200 -5.06 -11.35 31.79
CA PRO A 200 -4.44 -10.81 32.99
C PRO A 200 -3.14 -10.06 32.67
N GLY A 201 -3.04 -8.82 33.13
CA GLY A 201 -1.88 -7.97 32.94
C GLY A 201 -1.91 -7.04 31.71
N ASP A 202 -2.98 -7.05 30.91
CA ASP A 202 -3.12 -6.13 29.76
C ASP A 202 -3.48 -4.69 30.15
N ASP A 203 -3.66 -4.44 31.45
CA ASP A 203 -3.95 -3.15 32.07
C ASP A 203 -2.71 -2.49 32.69
N GLN A 204 -1.54 -3.12 32.55
CA GLN A 204 -0.29 -2.59 33.09
C GLN A 204 0.25 -1.44 32.24
N ASP A 205 0.90 -0.45 32.86
CA ASP A 205 1.40 0.77 32.21
C ASP A 205 2.49 0.52 31.14
N PHE A 206 3.02 -0.69 31.05
CA PHE A 206 4.06 -1.06 30.11
C PHE A 206 3.57 -1.96 28.94
N VAL A 207 2.28 -2.16 28.80
CA VAL A 207 1.66 -2.98 27.73
C VAL A 207 1.01 -2.11 26.66
#